data_484871368eb95a04ef26a7e73055b7c1
#
_entry.id   484871368eb95a04ef26a7e73055b7c1
#
_cell.length_a   1.000
_cell.length_b   1.000
_cell.length_c   1.000
_cell.angle_alpha   90.00
_cell.angle_beta   90.00
_cell.angle_gamma   90.00
#
_symmetry.space_group_name_H-M   'P 1'
#
loop_
_entity.id
_entity.type
_entity.pdbx_description
1 polymer ?
#
loop_
_entity_poly.entity_id
_entity_poly.type
_entity_poly.pdbx_seq_one_letter_code
_entity_poly.pdbx_strand_id
1 'polypeptide(L)'
;PMVISMMVNSLYNIVDSLFVAKMSENAMTALSLVFPIQNLISSIMIGFGIGINAVVSFYLGAGDRKRADKAASQGLFLGTVHGLVFTVIGITVMPWFLRMFTDDSEILSLGVQYTNVAFAFSVALSWELVFEKTFQAVGRMTASMVCMLAGCIVNIILDPVLIFGLGPAPRMGIEGAALATGIGQSVCA
;
A
#
# COMPACT_ATOMS: atom_id res chain seq x y z
N PRO A 1 20.60 2.99 2.72
CA PRO A 1 19.46 2.77 1.82
C PRO A 1 18.14 2.64 2.58
N MET A 2 18.03 1.77 3.59
CA MET A 2 16.79 1.51 4.33
C MET A 2 16.18 2.75 5.00
N VAL A 3 17.00 3.59 5.65
CA VAL A 3 16.53 4.85 6.25
C VAL A 3 15.95 5.79 5.18
N ILE A 4 16.60 5.87 4.02
CA ILE A 4 16.12 6.69 2.89
C ILE A 4 14.77 6.17 2.41
N SER A 5 14.59 4.86 2.26
CA SER A 5 13.31 4.26 1.87
C SER A 5 12.19 4.61 2.87
N MET A 6 12.47 4.53 4.17
CA MET A 6 11.49 4.89 5.20
C MET A 6 11.13 6.39 5.17
N MET A 7 12.13 7.27 4.97
CA MET A 7 11.90 8.71 4.83
C MET A 7 11.05 9.02 3.59
N VAL A 8 11.33 8.37 2.47
CA VAL A 8 10.58 8.52 1.23
C VAL A 8 9.14 8.03 1.40
N ASN A 9 8.93 6.90 2.05
CA ASN A 9 7.60 6.37 2.35
C ASN A 9 6.81 7.36 3.24
N SER A 10 7.45 7.92 4.27
CA SER A 10 6.80 8.93 5.13
C SER A 10 6.49 10.22 4.35
N LEU A 11 7.38 10.63 3.46
CA LEU A 11 7.20 11.83 2.66
C LEU A 11 6.02 11.69 1.69
N TYR A 12 5.91 10.56 0.99
CA TYR A 12 4.79 10.36 0.06
C TYR A 12 3.44 10.33 0.81
N ASN A 13 3.36 9.71 1.98
CA ASN A 13 2.14 9.73 2.80
C ASN A 13 1.73 11.15 3.22
N ILE A 14 2.71 12.00 3.54
CA ILE A 14 2.46 13.42 3.86
C ILE A 14 1.94 14.16 2.62
N VAL A 15 2.56 13.93 1.47
CA VAL A 15 2.18 14.60 0.21
C VAL A 15 0.77 14.18 -0.22
N ASP A 16 0.44 12.90 -0.19
CA ASP A 16 -0.91 12.38 -0.48
C ASP A 16 -1.95 13.00 0.46
N SER A 17 -1.69 13.02 1.77
CA SER A 17 -2.57 13.66 2.76
C SER A 17 -2.76 15.16 2.50
N LEU A 18 -1.72 15.87 2.05
CA LEU A 18 -1.80 17.30 1.69
C LEU A 18 -2.69 17.53 0.46
N PHE A 19 -2.64 16.67 -0.54
CA PHE A 19 -3.52 16.77 -1.71
C PHE A 19 -4.97 16.48 -1.34
N VAL A 20 -5.24 15.46 -0.53
CA VAL A 20 -6.59 15.14 -0.04
C VAL A 20 -7.14 16.28 0.85
N ALA A 21 -6.32 16.86 1.72
CA ALA A 21 -6.72 18.01 2.55
C ALA A 21 -7.11 19.25 1.73
N LYS A 22 -6.54 19.42 0.53
CA LYS A 22 -6.93 20.51 -0.39
C LYS A 22 -8.26 20.28 -1.11
N MET A 23 -8.83 19.09 -1.05
CA MET A 23 -10.12 18.79 -1.68
C MET A 23 -11.28 19.29 -0.82
N SER A 24 -11.39 18.80 0.42
CA SER A 24 -12.38 19.21 1.41
C SER A 24 -12.00 18.70 2.80
N GLU A 25 -12.57 19.34 3.84
CA GLU A 25 -12.42 18.87 5.23
C GLU A 25 -13.05 17.48 5.42
N ASN A 26 -14.18 17.21 4.74
CA ASN A 26 -14.85 15.91 4.79
C ASN A 26 -14.01 14.79 4.18
N ALA A 27 -13.28 15.06 3.08
CA ALA A 27 -12.35 14.10 2.48
C ALA A 27 -11.20 13.78 3.42
N MET A 28 -10.62 14.78 4.08
CA MET A 28 -9.55 14.57 5.06
C MET A 28 -10.05 13.81 6.29
N THR A 29 -11.27 14.10 6.75
CA THR A 29 -11.91 13.37 7.86
C THR A 29 -12.13 11.91 7.49
N ALA A 30 -12.66 11.64 6.28
CA ALA A 30 -12.86 10.29 5.78
C ALA A 30 -11.53 9.50 5.74
N LEU A 31 -10.47 10.11 5.19
CA LEU A 31 -9.13 9.51 5.14
C LEU A 31 -8.61 9.20 6.54
N SER A 32 -8.79 10.12 7.48
CA SER A 32 -8.34 9.95 8.88
C SER A 32 -9.04 8.79 9.58
N LEU A 33 -10.33 8.54 9.29
CA LEU A 33 -11.08 7.39 9.82
C LEU A 33 -10.64 6.06 9.20
N VAL A 34 -10.22 6.08 7.94
CA VAL A 34 -9.75 4.87 7.23
C VAL A 34 -8.33 4.48 7.64
N PHE A 35 -7.49 5.48 7.92
CA PHE A 35 -6.05 5.31 8.20
C PHE A 35 -5.71 4.24 9.26
N PRO A 36 -6.41 4.13 10.42
CA PRO A 36 -6.10 3.09 11.41
C PRO A 36 -6.22 1.67 10.87
N ILE A 37 -7.24 1.41 10.04
CA ILE A 37 -7.45 0.09 9.44
C ILE A 37 -6.40 -0.20 8.37
N GLN A 38 -6.09 0.78 7.51
CA GLN A 38 -4.99 0.63 6.55
C GLN A 38 -3.66 0.34 7.24
N ASN A 39 -3.38 1.04 8.34
CA ASN A 39 -2.15 0.86 9.11
C ASN A 39 -2.10 -0.52 9.77
N LEU A 40 -3.23 -1.02 10.29
CA LEU A 40 -3.34 -2.37 10.84
C LEU A 40 -3.04 -3.43 9.76
N ILE A 41 -3.67 -3.33 8.59
CA ILE A 41 -3.45 -4.26 7.48
C ILE A 41 -2.00 -4.22 7.01
N SER A 42 -1.44 -3.03 6.81
CA SER A 42 -0.04 -2.86 6.42
C SER A 42 0.91 -3.45 7.45
N SER A 43 0.64 -3.28 8.75
CA SER A 43 1.45 -3.85 9.82
C SER A 43 1.44 -5.38 9.82
N ILE A 44 0.29 -6.01 9.56
CA ILE A 44 0.17 -7.47 9.43
C ILE A 44 0.98 -7.95 8.21
N MET A 45 0.84 -7.28 7.07
CA MET A 45 1.58 -7.61 5.85
C MET A 45 3.10 -7.44 6.02
N ILE A 46 3.54 -6.37 6.69
CA ILE A 46 4.96 -6.14 7.02
C ILE A 46 5.49 -7.25 7.91
N GLY A 47 4.75 -7.64 8.95
CA GLY A 47 5.12 -8.73 9.85
C GLY A 47 5.30 -10.05 9.09
N PHE A 48 4.39 -10.36 8.18
CA PHE A 48 4.51 -11.52 7.29
C PHE A 48 5.74 -11.43 6.38
N GLY A 49 5.98 -10.27 5.78
CA GLY A 49 7.16 -10.03 4.94
C GLY A 49 8.47 -10.19 5.71
N ILE A 50 8.54 -9.76 6.98
CA ILE A 50 9.71 -9.98 7.85
C ILE A 50 9.93 -11.46 8.08
N GLY A 51 8.86 -12.25 8.26
CA GLY A 51 8.94 -13.70 8.37
C GLY A 51 9.53 -14.34 7.12
N ILE A 52 9.11 -13.93 5.92
CA ILE A 52 9.68 -14.39 4.65
C ILE A 52 11.17 -14.05 4.57
N ASN A 53 11.54 -12.79 4.89
CA ASN A 53 12.92 -12.35 4.91
C ASN A 53 13.78 -13.24 5.81
N ALA A 54 13.33 -13.53 7.02
CA ALA A 54 14.06 -14.37 7.98
C ALA A 54 14.29 -15.78 7.45
N VAL A 55 13.25 -16.43 6.88
CA VAL A 55 13.35 -17.80 6.34
C VAL A 55 14.26 -17.85 5.11
N VAL A 56 14.12 -16.90 4.19
CA VAL A 56 14.97 -16.83 2.99
C VAL A 56 16.42 -16.60 3.38
N SER A 57 16.71 -15.65 4.27
CA SER A 57 18.07 -15.34 4.76
C SER A 57 18.69 -16.54 5.48
N PHE A 58 17.90 -17.28 6.28
CA PHE A 58 18.36 -18.47 6.98
C PHE A 58 18.84 -19.54 5.99
N TYR A 59 18.05 -19.87 4.98
CA TYR A 59 18.43 -20.88 3.99
C TYR A 59 19.59 -20.43 3.10
N LEU A 60 19.68 -19.14 2.76
CA LEU A 60 20.83 -18.59 2.03
C LEU A 60 22.10 -18.68 2.85
N GLY A 61 22.03 -18.36 4.16
CA GLY A 61 23.17 -18.51 5.08
C GLY A 61 23.61 -19.96 5.27
N ALA A 62 22.68 -20.91 5.21
CA ALA A 62 22.96 -22.34 5.24
C ALA A 62 23.46 -22.90 3.89
N GLY A 63 23.57 -22.09 2.83
CA GLY A 63 23.97 -22.49 1.49
C GLY A 63 22.92 -23.27 0.70
N ASP A 64 21.68 -23.40 1.23
CA ASP A 64 20.60 -24.14 0.58
C ASP A 64 19.72 -23.19 -0.26
N ARG A 65 20.22 -22.84 -1.44
CA ARG A 65 19.50 -21.98 -2.40
C ARG A 65 18.15 -22.55 -2.80
N LYS A 66 18.03 -23.87 -2.94
CA LYS A 66 16.78 -24.52 -3.37
C LYS A 66 15.66 -24.30 -2.37
N ARG A 67 15.96 -24.37 -1.07
CA ARG A 67 14.99 -24.06 -0.01
C ARG A 67 14.70 -22.56 0.09
N ALA A 68 15.70 -21.72 -0.12
CA ALA A 68 15.51 -20.28 -0.16
C ALA A 68 14.56 -19.85 -1.28
N ASP A 69 14.75 -20.35 -2.51
CA ASP A 69 13.86 -20.08 -3.65
C ASP A 69 12.44 -20.60 -3.40
N LYS A 70 12.32 -21.79 -2.79
CA LYS A 70 11.01 -22.33 -2.41
C LYS A 70 10.31 -21.47 -1.36
N ALA A 71 11.05 -20.99 -0.37
CA ALA A 71 10.51 -20.09 0.66
C ALA A 71 10.03 -18.76 0.07
N ALA A 72 10.80 -18.15 -0.85
CA ALA A 72 10.41 -16.94 -1.54
C ALA A 72 9.13 -17.15 -2.38
N SER A 73 9.06 -18.25 -3.15
CA SER A 73 7.88 -18.60 -3.96
C SER A 73 6.64 -18.85 -3.10
N GLN A 74 6.79 -19.58 -1.99
CA GLN A 74 5.70 -19.78 -1.03
C GLN A 74 5.27 -18.46 -0.36
N GLY A 75 6.24 -17.60 -0.08
CA GLY A 75 5.99 -16.25 0.43
C GLY A 75 5.12 -15.43 -0.51
N LEU A 76 5.42 -15.46 -1.82
CA LEU A 76 4.62 -14.76 -2.83
C LEU A 76 3.20 -15.33 -2.94
N PHE A 77 3.07 -16.66 -2.94
CA PHE A 77 1.76 -17.32 -2.95
C PHE A 77 0.92 -16.93 -1.73
N LEU A 78 1.48 -17.04 -0.53
CA LEU A 78 0.79 -16.66 0.71
C LEU A 78 0.51 -15.16 0.76
N GLY A 79 1.42 -14.31 0.25
CA GLY A 79 1.18 -12.88 0.10
C GLY A 79 -0.02 -12.58 -0.79
N THR A 80 -0.15 -13.31 -1.92
CA THR A 80 -1.33 -13.18 -2.79
C THR A 80 -2.62 -13.55 -2.05
N VAL A 81 -2.62 -14.66 -1.30
CA VAL A 81 -3.78 -15.07 -0.50
C VAL A 81 -4.12 -14.02 0.55
N HIS A 82 -3.13 -13.47 1.27
CA HIS A 82 -3.36 -12.39 2.24
C HIS A 82 -3.94 -11.13 1.56
N GLY A 83 -3.37 -10.73 0.42
CA GLY A 83 -3.87 -9.59 -0.35
C GLY A 83 -5.34 -9.76 -0.75
N LEU A 84 -5.74 -10.95 -1.25
CA LEU A 84 -7.12 -11.26 -1.59
C LEU A 84 -8.04 -11.24 -0.36
N VAL A 85 -7.60 -11.83 0.76
CA VAL A 85 -8.37 -11.83 2.02
C VAL A 85 -8.59 -10.39 2.50
N PHE A 86 -7.56 -9.56 2.48
CA PHE A 86 -7.69 -8.15 2.90
C PHE A 86 -8.53 -7.32 1.92
N THR A 87 -8.49 -7.62 0.63
CA THR A 87 -9.42 -7.00 -0.34
C THR A 87 -10.87 -7.29 0.05
N VAL A 88 -11.21 -8.57 0.29
CA VAL A 88 -12.59 -8.96 0.63
C VAL A 88 -13.00 -8.37 1.99
N ILE A 89 -12.16 -8.52 3.01
CA ILE A 89 -12.45 -7.98 4.36
C ILE A 89 -12.56 -6.46 4.32
N GLY A 90 -11.64 -5.78 3.66
CA GLY A 90 -11.62 -4.32 3.55
C GLY A 90 -12.91 -3.79 2.92
N ILE A 91 -13.28 -4.30 1.76
CA ILE A 91 -14.49 -3.85 1.05
C ILE A 91 -15.77 -4.17 1.85
N THR A 92 -15.84 -5.32 2.54
CA THR A 92 -17.06 -5.73 3.25
C THR A 92 -17.21 -5.10 4.64
N VAL A 93 -16.10 -4.94 5.37
CA VAL A 93 -16.12 -4.47 6.77
C VAL A 93 -16.09 -2.94 6.86
N MET A 94 -15.41 -2.26 5.94
CA MET A 94 -15.22 -0.80 6.04
C MET A 94 -16.50 0.02 6.07
N PRO A 95 -17.55 -0.27 5.28
CA PRO A 95 -18.78 0.49 5.38
C PRO A 95 -19.44 0.41 6.76
N TRP A 96 -19.37 -0.76 7.40
CA TRP A 96 -19.88 -0.97 8.76
C TRP A 96 -18.98 -0.27 9.80
N PHE A 97 -17.67 -0.39 9.66
CA PHE A 97 -16.71 0.26 10.54
C PHE A 97 -16.86 1.79 10.54
N LEU A 98 -16.95 2.42 9.36
CA LEU A 98 -17.10 3.87 9.25
C LEU A 98 -18.39 4.37 9.92
N ARG A 99 -19.50 3.62 9.80
CA ARG A 99 -20.77 3.96 10.47
C ARG A 99 -20.72 3.95 11.99
N MET A 100 -19.68 3.34 12.59
CA MET A 100 -19.50 3.40 14.04
C MET A 100 -18.92 4.75 14.52
N PHE A 101 -18.32 5.54 13.61
CA PHE A 101 -17.62 6.78 13.94
C PHE A 101 -18.31 8.04 13.42
N THR A 102 -19.15 7.91 12.41
CA THR A 102 -19.85 9.06 11.81
C THR A 102 -21.19 8.68 11.22
N ASP A 103 -22.17 9.58 11.40
CA ASP A 103 -23.48 9.52 10.74
C ASP A 103 -23.55 10.43 9.52
N ASP A 104 -22.50 11.20 9.23
CA ASP A 104 -22.43 12.07 8.07
C ASP A 104 -22.35 11.26 6.79
N SER A 105 -23.35 11.39 5.94
CA SER A 105 -23.48 10.62 4.70
C SER A 105 -22.40 10.97 3.68
N GLU A 106 -21.87 12.18 3.68
CA GLU A 106 -20.82 12.61 2.77
C GLU A 106 -19.48 11.96 3.17
N ILE A 107 -19.12 12.02 4.46
CA ILE A 107 -17.90 11.39 5.00
C ILE A 107 -17.94 9.88 4.79
N LEU A 108 -19.10 9.25 5.06
CA LEU A 108 -19.30 7.82 4.81
C LEU A 108 -19.09 7.46 3.33
N SER A 109 -19.69 8.23 2.42
CA SER A 109 -19.56 8.00 0.98
C SER A 109 -18.11 8.13 0.52
N LEU A 110 -17.43 9.20 0.92
CA LEU A 110 -16.03 9.43 0.59
C LEU A 110 -15.11 8.33 1.15
N GLY A 111 -15.33 7.91 2.41
CA GLY A 111 -14.57 6.85 3.03
C GLY A 111 -14.75 5.51 2.33
N VAL A 112 -15.98 5.16 1.93
CA VAL A 112 -16.27 3.92 1.20
C VAL A 112 -15.68 3.95 -0.21
N GLN A 113 -15.80 5.07 -0.93
CA GLN A 113 -15.19 5.25 -2.25
C GLN A 113 -13.67 5.05 -2.20
N TYR A 114 -13.01 5.73 -1.27
CA TYR A 114 -11.57 5.58 -1.07
C TYR A 114 -11.17 4.15 -0.77
N THR A 115 -11.85 3.51 0.19
CA THR A 115 -11.49 2.17 0.66
C THR A 115 -11.73 1.09 -0.39
N ASN A 116 -12.79 1.20 -1.20
CA ASN A 116 -13.04 0.25 -2.28
C ASN A 116 -11.88 0.22 -3.29
N VAL A 117 -11.37 1.40 -3.66
CA VAL A 117 -10.22 1.49 -4.57
C VAL A 117 -8.94 1.05 -3.85
N ALA A 118 -8.65 1.57 -2.66
CA ALA A 118 -7.43 1.26 -1.92
C ALA A 118 -7.29 -0.24 -1.62
N PHE A 119 -8.36 -0.90 -1.17
CA PHE A 119 -8.32 -2.34 -0.88
C PHE A 119 -8.34 -3.22 -2.13
N ALA A 120 -8.83 -2.75 -3.28
CA ALA A 120 -8.67 -3.46 -4.54
C ALA A 120 -7.18 -3.67 -4.90
N PHE A 121 -6.30 -2.77 -4.46
CA PHE A 121 -4.85 -2.88 -4.64
C PHE A 121 -4.12 -3.63 -3.52
N SER A 122 -4.81 -4.24 -2.55
CA SER A 122 -4.16 -4.99 -1.45
C SER A 122 -3.25 -6.12 -1.94
N VAL A 123 -3.55 -6.74 -3.08
CA VAL A 123 -2.67 -7.75 -3.69
C VAL A 123 -1.36 -7.11 -4.16
N ALA A 124 -1.43 -5.94 -4.82
CA ALA A 124 -0.25 -5.21 -5.27
C ALA A 124 0.61 -4.78 -4.07
N LEU A 125 0.00 -4.24 -3.02
CA LEU A 125 0.68 -3.91 -1.76
C LEU A 125 1.38 -5.14 -1.15
N SER A 126 0.71 -6.28 -1.14
CA SER A 126 1.29 -7.52 -0.63
C SER A 126 2.50 -7.97 -1.46
N TRP A 127 2.43 -7.89 -2.78
CA TRP A 127 3.55 -8.22 -3.66
C TRP A 127 4.72 -7.27 -3.48
N GLU A 128 4.46 -5.96 -3.42
CA GLU A 128 5.47 -4.95 -3.11
C GLU A 128 6.26 -5.32 -1.85
N LEU A 129 5.55 -5.62 -0.75
CA LEU A 129 6.17 -5.98 0.53
C LEU A 129 6.94 -7.30 0.47
N VAL A 130 6.41 -8.32 -0.21
CA VAL A 130 7.10 -9.61 -0.38
C VAL A 130 8.39 -9.44 -1.19
N PHE A 131 8.34 -8.70 -2.30
CA PHE A 131 9.53 -8.44 -3.12
C PHE A 131 10.53 -7.57 -2.36
N GLU A 132 10.08 -6.50 -1.69
CA GLU A 132 10.94 -5.67 -0.85
C GLU A 132 11.71 -6.51 0.16
N LYS A 133 11.02 -7.37 0.91
CA LYS A 133 11.63 -8.20 1.95
C LYS A 133 12.50 -9.31 1.38
N THR A 134 12.16 -9.85 0.21
CA THR A 134 12.99 -10.82 -0.51
C THR A 134 14.28 -10.18 -1.01
N PHE A 135 14.22 -8.96 -1.60
CA PHE A 135 15.43 -8.22 -1.99
C PHE A 135 16.31 -7.89 -0.79
N GLN A 136 15.72 -7.54 0.35
CA GLN A 136 16.46 -7.32 1.59
C GLN A 136 17.15 -8.61 2.06
N ALA A 137 16.47 -9.78 1.98
CA ALA A 137 17.02 -11.07 2.37
C ALA A 137 18.27 -11.48 1.56
N VAL A 138 18.28 -11.13 0.26
CA VAL A 138 19.44 -11.40 -0.62
C VAL A 138 20.50 -10.29 -0.59
N GLY A 139 20.36 -9.30 0.30
CA GLY A 139 21.30 -8.19 0.46
C GLY A 139 21.22 -7.10 -0.60
N ARG A 140 20.23 -7.14 -1.50
CA ARG A 140 20.04 -6.16 -2.57
C ARG A 140 19.15 -4.97 -2.12
N MET A 141 19.51 -4.33 -1.02
CA MET A 141 18.75 -3.20 -0.45
C MET A 141 18.64 -2.00 -1.38
N THR A 142 19.63 -1.79 -2.27
CA THR A 142 19.58 -0.70 -3.24
C THR A 142 18.50 -0.93 -4.29
N ALA A 143 18.27 -2.17 -4.73
CA ALA A 143 17.21 -2.50 -5.68
C ALA A 143 15.83 -2.20 -5.06
N SER A 144 15.59 -2.66 -3.83
CA SER A 144 14.37 -2.36 -3.07
C SER A 144 14.15 -0.84 -2.94
N MET A 145 15.19 -0.09 -2.60
CA MET A 145 15.11 1.37 -2.50
C MET A 145 14.74 2.03 -3.83
N VAL A 146 15.31 1.59 -4.95
CA VAL A 146 15.03 2.15 -6.28
C VAL A 146 13.59 1.87 -6.69
N CYS A 147 13.09 0.67 -6.47
CA CYS A 147 11.69 0.32 -6.75
C CYS A 147 10.73 1.20 -5.93
N MET A 148 10.97 1.35 -4.63
CA MET A 148 10.16 2.19 -3.76
C MET A 148 10.20 3.68 -4.18
N LEU A 149 11.38 4.20 -4.57
CA LEU A 149 11.50 5.55 -5.11
C LEU A 149 10.69 5.73 -6.39
N ALA A 150 10.75 4.76 -7.30
CA ALA A 150 9.99 4.80 -8.55
C ALA A 150 8.47 4.88 -8.29
N GLY A 151 7.95 4.01 -7.41
CA GLY A 151 6.54 4.04 -7.02
C GLY A 151 6.12 5.33 -6.34
N CYS A 152 6.98 5.87 -5.45
CA CYS A 152 6.74 7.15 -4.80
C CYS A 152 6.66 8.31 -5.82
N ILE A 153 7.58 8.38 -6.79
CA ILE A 153 7.57 9.40 -7.83
C ILE A 153 6.30 9.29 -8.68
N VAL A 154 5.92 8.07 -9.07
CA VAL A 154 4.69 7.83 -9.83
C VAL A 154 3.47 8.29 -9.05
N ASN A 155 3.37 7.95 -7.76
CA ASN A 155 2.27 8.38 -6.89
C ASN A 155 2.19 9.91 -6.81
N ILE A 156 3.29 10.61 -6.47
CA ILE A 156 3.34 12.08 -6.36
C ILE A 156 2.92 12.79 -7.66
N ILE A 157 3.23 12.20 -8.81
CA ILE A 157 2.83 12.75 -10.12
C ILE A 157 1.35 12.47 -10.39
N LEU A 158 0.87 11.26 -10.07
CA LEU A 158 -0.49 10.85 -10.36
C LEU A 158 -1.51 11.48 -9.40
N ASP A 159 -1.16 11.76 -8.15
CA ASP A 159 -2.06 12.39 -7.18
C ASP A 159 -2.72 13.65 -7.74
N PRO A 160 -2.00 14.71 -8.13
CA PRO A 160 -2.64 15.92 -8.64
C PRO A 160 -3.36 15.67 -9.97
N VAL A 161 -2.88 14.75 -10.79
CA VAL A 161 -3.50 14.42 -12.09
C VAL A 161 -4.86 13.76 -11.88
N LEU A 162 -4.97 12.77 -11.00
CA LEU A 162 -6.20 12.00 -10.78
C LEU A 162 -7.15 12.69 -9.80
N ILE A 163 -6.64 13.34 -8.76
CA ILE A 163 -7.46 14.03 -7.76
C ILE A 163 -8.15 15.24 -8.39
N PHE A 164 -7.41 16.11 -9.07
CA PHE A 164 -7.92 17.38 -9.59
C PHE A 164 -8.31 17.32 -11.07
N GLY A 165 -7.99 16.24 -11.78
CA GLY A 165 -8.28 16.11 -13.20
C GLY A 165 -7.36 16.98 -14.06
N LEU A 166 -6.06 17.00 -13.79
CA LEU A 166 -5.09 17.75 -14.58
C LEU A 166 -4.74 16.99 -15.88
N GLY A 167 -4.91 17.66 -17.02
CA GLY A 167 -4.65 17.07 -18.34
C GLY A 167 -5.82 16.25 -18.88
N PRO A 168 -5.61 15.08 -19.51
CA PRO A 168 -6.67 14.28 -20.12
C PRO A 168 -7.43 13.38 -19.12
N ALA A 169 -6.99 13.32 -17.86
CA ALA A 169 -7.60 12.48 -16.83
C ALA A 169 -8.90 13.11 -16.29
N PRO A 170 -9.95 12.30 -16.05
CA PRO A 170 -11.15 12.78 -15.37
C PRO A 170 -10.83 13.13 -13.90
N ARG A 171 -11.52 14.11 -13.35
CA ARG A 171 -11.42 14.43 -11.92
C ARG A 171 -12.07 13.32 -11.11
N MET A 172 -11.26 12.53 -10.42
CA MET A 172 -11.70 11.38 -9.63
C MET A 172 -11.82 11.68 -8.13
N GLY A 173 -11.29 12.81 -7.68
CA GLY A 173 -11.36 13.18 -6.27
C GLY A 173 -10.63 12.18 -5.37
N ILE A 174 -11.27 11.73 -4.29
CA ILE A 174 -10.67 10.83 -3.29
C ILE A 174 -10.36 9.43 -3.86
N GLU A 175 -11.13 8.96 -4.84
CA GLU A 175 -10.82 7.72 -5.56
C GLU A 175 -9.52 7.84 -6.35
N GLY A 176 -9.25 9.04 -6.88
CA GLY A 176 -8.00 9.36 -7.58
C GLY A 176 -6.77 9.23 -6.68
N ALA A 177 -6.84 9.66 -5.43
CA ALA A 177 -5.78 9.47 -4.45
C ALA A 177 -5.52 7.98 -4.18
N ALA A 178 -6.57 7.19 -3.93
CA ALA A 178 -6.46 5.75 -3.74
C ALA A 178 -5.89 5.04 -4.97
N LEU A 179 -6.29 5.45 -6.17
CA LEU A 179 -5.82 4.89 -7.43
C LEU A 179 -4.35 5.22 -7.68
N ALA A 180 -3.92 6.47 -7.43
CA ALA A 180 -2.53 6.88 -7.56
C ALA A 180 -1.60 6.07 -6.65
N THR A 181 -2.03 5.86 -5.39
CA THR A 181 -1.33 5.02 -4.42
C THR A 181 -1.25 3.58 -4.90
N GLY A 182 -2.36 2.99 -5.37
CA GLY A 182 -2.39 1.62 -5.88
C GLY A 182 -1.53 1.41 -7.13
N ILE A 183 -1.49 2.39 -8.04
CA ILE A 183 -0.60 2.34 -9.22
C ILE A 183 0.86 2.45 -8.77
N GLY A 184 1.19 3.37 -7.84
CA GLY A 184 2.53 3.50 -7.28
C GLY A 184 3.03 2.19 -6.67
N GLN A 185 2.21 1.51 -5.88
CA GLN A 185 2.51 0.19 -5.31
C GLN A 185 2.69 -0.89 -6.38
N SER A 186 1.86 -0.86 -7.43
CA SER A 186 1.98 -1.81 -8.55
C SER A 186 3.26 -1.61 -9.36
N VAL A 187 3.80 -0.40 -9.43
CA VAL A 187 5.09 -0.10 -10.08
C VAL A 187 6.26 -0.59 -9.22
N CYS A 188 6.10 -0.62 -7.90
CA CYS A 188 7.10 -1.16 -6.97
C CYS A 188 7.16 -2.71 -6.99
N ALA A 189 6.03 -3.38 -7.28
CA ALA A 189 5.89 -4.83 -7.28
C ALA A 189 6.42 -5.47 -8.56
#